data_3295f92b715287186df7dbdb3635fc0a
#
_entry.id   3295f92b715287186df7dbdb3635fc0a
#
_cell.length_a   1.000
_cell.length_b   1.000
_cell.length_c   1.000
_cell.angle_alpha   90.00
_cell.angle_beta   90.00
_cell.angle_gamma   90.00
#
_symmetry.space_group_name_H-M   'P 1'
#
loop_
_entity.id
_entity.type
_entity.pdbx_description
1 polymer ?
#
loop_
_entity_poly.entity_id
_entity_poly.type
_entity_poly.pdbx_seq_one_letter_code
_entity_poly.pdbx_strand_id
1 'polypeptide(L)'
;MSRWFWVGIIALGDGLLAAWIGTLANGRGGSWMSPFGKQIIRAAFQRSFRFDAVTIASGLAGALCAIPLIKFLDWCGTTSHRLKFVAMSAIAGIVYGYVTACVAAVFIVPLLSFSKELQSSGPFLAVVGTLYGMVIAIFVMGVMSLMLYGLVILIGGTLLGLLNGFLVRRLLLPRKSP
;
A
#
# COMPACT_ATOMS: atom_id res chain seq x y z
N MET A 1 -22.32 16.02 2.28
CA MET A 1 -21.13 15.36 2.89
C MET A 1 -19.88 16.05 2.38
N SER A 2 -18.89 16.32 3.25
CA SER A 2 -17.67 17.02 2.86
C SER A 2 -16.80 16.14 1.95
N ARG A 3 -16.05 16.75 1.01
CA ARG A 3 -15.10 16.03 0.13
C ARG A 3 -14.08 15.23 0.95
N TRP A 4 -13.64 15.77 2.08
CA TRP A 4 -12.69 15.13 2.98
C TRP A 4 -13.21 13.85 3.62
N PHE A 5 -14.52 13.75 3.84
CA PHE A 5 -15.15 12.52 4.33
C PHE A 5 -14.97 11.36 3.34
N TRP A 6 -15.18 11.61 2.04
CA TRP A 6 -14.98 10.60 1.00
C TRP A 6 -13.52 10.23 0.81
N VAL A 7 -12.62 11.22 0.87
CA VAL A 7 -11.16 10.96 0.86
C VAL A 7 -10.78 10.04 2.01
N GLY A 8 -11.29 10.32 3.22
CA GLY A 8 -11.05 9.48 4.40
C GLY A 8 -11.56 8.04 4.23
N ILE A 9 -12.77 7.86 3.70
CA ILE A 9 -13.35 6.52 3.48
C ILE A 9 -12.53 5.72 2.46
N ILE A 10 -12.15 6.32 1.33
CA ILE A 10 -11.34 5.65 0.30
C ILE A 10 -9.97 5.29 0.88
N ALA A 11 -9.31 6.23 1.57
CA ALA A 11 -8.01 5.98 2.18
C ALA A 11 -8.06 4.88 3.25
N LEU A 12 -9.12 4.80 4.02
CA LEU A 12 -9.35 3.76 5.01
C LEU A 12 -9.59 2.40 4.35
N GLY A 13 -10.34 2.37 3.26
CA GLY A 13 -10.54 1.17 2.43
C GLY A 13 -9.22 0.64 1.85
N ASP A 14 -8.40 1.53 1.29
CA ASP A 14 -7.07 1.18 0.77
C ASP A 14 -6.13 0.69 1.87
N GLY A 15 -6.19 1.31 3.06
CA GLY A 15 -5.45 0.87 4.23
C GLY A 15 -5.84 -0.54 4.69
N LEU A 16 -7.13 -0.85 4.75
CA LEU A 16 -7.63 -2.19 5.08
C LEU A 16 -7.19 -3.22 4.05
N LEU A 17 -7.22 -2.87 2.77
CA LEU A 17 -6.80 -3.75 1.69
C LEU A 17 -5.30 -4.00 1.73
N ALA A 18 -4.49 -2.98 2.00
CA ALA A 18 -3.05 -3.11 2.19
C ALA A 18 -2.72 -3.94 3.44
N ALA A 19 -3.44 -3.77 4.54
CA ALA A 19 -3.29 -4.58 5.74
C ALA A 19 -3.60 -6.06 5.47
N TRP A 20 -4.66 -6.34 4.73
CA TRP A 20 -5.02 -7.70 4.33
C TRP A 20 -3.94 -8.34 3.43
N ILE A 21 -3.42 -7.61 2.44
CA ILE A 21 -2.29 -8.06 1.61
C ILE A 21 -1.05 -8.31 2.48
N GLY A 22 -0.75 -7.43 3.44
CA GLY A 22 0.35 -7.61 4.39
C GLY A 22 0.21 -8.89 5.23
N THR A 23 -1.01 -9.18 5.70
CA THR A 23 -1.31 -10.44 6.42
C THR A 23 -1.04 -11.67 5.54
N LEU A 24 -1.43 -11.62 4.27
CA LEU A 24 -1.18 -12.69 3.32
C LEU A 24 0.32 -12.85 3.05
N ALA A 25 1.06 -11.76 2.91
CA ALA A 25 2.50 -11.75 2.67
C ALA A 25 3.27 -12.36 3.85
N ASN A 26 2.97 -11.94 5.07
CA ASN A 26 3.66 -12.38 6.29
C ASN A 26 3.42 -13.87 6.58
N GLY A 27 2.29 -14.39 6.19
CA GLY A 27 1.93 -15.77 6.51
C GLY A 27 2.64 -16.86 5.71
N ARG A 28 3.53 -16.55 4.78
CA ARG A 28 4.03 -17.53 3.79
C ARG A 28 5.53 -17.52 3.49
N GLY A 29 6.36 -16.96 4.34
CA GLY A 29 7.83 -17.13 4.27
C GLY A 29 8.38 -17.59 2.89
N GLY A 30 8.34 -16.76 1.87
CA GLY A 30 8.97 -17.04 0.59
C GLY A 30 8.19 -17.89 -0.45
N SER A 31 7.00 -18.44 -0.12
CA SER A 31 6.25 -19.28 -1.07
C SER A 31 5.40 -18.52 -2.11
N TRP A 32 5.59 -17.21 -2.24
CA TRP A 32 4.96 -16.39 -3.28
C TRP A 32 5.47 -16.69 -4.69
N MET A 33 6.58 -17.43 -4.80
CA MET A 33 7.10 -17.92 -6.09
C MET A 33 6.36 -19.16 -6.64
N SER A 34 5.46 -19.75 -5.87
CA SER A 34 4.60 -20.82 -6.37
C SER A 34 3.59 -20.24 -7.37
N PRO A 35 3.43 -20.86 -8.55
CA PRO A 35 2.67 -20.28 -9.63
C PRO A 35 1.24 -19.94 -9.21
N PHE A 36 0.75 -18.84 -9.76
CA PHE A 36 -0.63 -18.35 -9.70
C PHE A 36 -1.62 -19.50 -9.70
N GLY A 37 -2.13 -19.89 -8.56
CA GLY A 37 -3.01 -21.01 -8.50
C GLY A 37 -3.89 -21.04 -7.27
N LYS A 38 -4.67 -22.06 -7.19
CA LYS A 38 -5.67 -22.39 -6.15
C LYS A 38 -5.22 -22.12 -4.70
N GLN A 39 -3.89 -22.07 -4.46
CA GLN A 39 -3.32 -21.82 -3.14
C GLN A 39 -3.46 -20.37 -2.63
N ILE A 40 -3.39 -19.35 -3.52
CA ILE A 40 -3.55 -17.94 -3.12
C ILE A 40 -5.00 -17.69 -2.71
N ILE A 41 -5.94 -18.17 -3.51
CA ILE A 41 -7.39 -18.02 -3.23
C ILE A 41 -7.74 -18.74 -1.93
N ARG A 42 -7.27 -19.99 -1.77
CA ARG A 42 -7.51 -20.79 -0.55
C ARG A 42 -6.93 -20.13 0.71
N ALA A 43 -5.73 -19.54 0.60
CA ALA A 43 -5.14 -18.82 1.73
C ALA A 43 -5.82 -17.49 2.05
N ALA A 44 -6.33 -16.79 1.05
CA ALA A 44 -7.09 -15.57 1.24
C ALA A 44 -8.37 -15.80 2.03
N PHE A 45 -9.05 -16.94 1.79
CA PHE A 45 -10.30 -17.27 2.48
C PHE A 45 -10.12 -18.06 3.80
N GLN A 46 -8.98 -18.72 4.02
CA GLN A 46 -8.75 -19.56 5.19
C GLN A 46 -8.01 -18.86 6.35
N ARG A 47 -7.46 -17.65 6.15
CA ARG A 47 -6.71 -16.95 7.19
C ARG A 47 -7.53 -15.83 7.82
N SER A 48 -7.70 -15.96 9.13
CA SER A 48 -8.13 -14.88 10.00
C SER A 48 -7.15 -13.71 9.88
N PHE A 49 -7.69 -12.50 9.88
CA PHE A 49 -6.92 -11.26 9.94
C PHE A 49 -6.03 -11.28 11.20
N ARG A 50 -4.72 -11.22 11.03
CA ARG A 50 -3.78 -11.19 12.15
C ARG A 50 -3.27 -9.79 12.35
N PHE A 51 -3.47 -9.24 13.54
CA PHE A 51 -2.90 -7.95 13.95
C PHE A 51 -1.45 -8.14 14.36
N ASP A 52 -0.55 -8.31 13.39
CA ASP A 52 0.89 -8.30 13.58
C ASP A 52 1.51 -6.99 13.07
N ALA A 53 2.80 -6.80 13.37
CA ALA A 53 3.52 -5.59 12.99
C ALA A 53 3.46 -5.32 11.47
N VAL A 54 3.52 -6.37 10.65
CA VAL A 54 3.49 -6.26 9.18
C VAL A 54 2.11 -5.83 8.69
N THR A 55 1.06 -6.40 9.26
CA THR A 55 -0.33 -6.05 8.94
C THR A 55 -0.63 -4.59 9.29
N ILE A 56 -0.23 -4.15 10.50
CA ILE A 56 -0.43 -2.78 10.96
C ILE A 56 0.37 -1.80 10.08
N ALA A 57 1.66 -2.09 9.85
CA ALA A 57 2.52 -1.25 9.02
C ALA A 57 2.00 -1.11 7.60
N SER A 58 1.57 -2.22 6.98
CA SER A 58 1.00 -2.22 5.63
C SER A 58 -0.29 -1.43 5.56
N GLY A 59 -1.15 -1.55 6.57
CA GLY A 59 -2.41 -0.80 6.68
C GLY A 59 -2.18 0.71 6.79
N LEU A 60 -1.27 1.12 7.68
CA LEU A 60 -0.90 2.53 7.85
C LEU A 60 -0.28 3.09 6.56
N ALA A 61 0.67 2.38 5.96
CA ALA A 61 1.29 2.78 4.71
C ALA A 61 0.25 2.93 3.59
N GLY A 62 -0.66 1.97 3.45
CA GLY A 62 -1.73 2.02 2.46
C GLY A 62 -2.64 3.22 2.63
N ALA A 63 -3.12 3.47 3.85
CA ALA A 63 -3.98 4.61 4.15
C ALA A 63 -3.27 5.96 3.90
N LEU A 64 -2.01 6.10 4.33
CA LEU A 64 -1.24 7.33 4.14
C LEU A 64 -0.93 7.59 2.66
N CYS A 65 -0.52 6.57 1.91
CA CYS A 65 -0.22 6.69 0.49
C CYS A 65 -1.48 6.91 -0.37
N ALA A 66 -2.65 6.50 0.09
CA ALA A 66 -3.91 6.71 -0.62
C ALA A 66 -4.30 8.19 -0.71
N ILE A 67 -3.97 9.00 0.30
CA ILE A 67 -4.32 10.42 0.34
C ILE A 67 -3.74 11.19 -0.87
N PRO A 68 -2.41 11.15 -1.12
CA PRO A 68 -1.85 11.82 -2.30
C PRO A 68 -2.34 11.20 -3.62
N LEU A 69 -2.57 9.88 -3.67
CA LEU A 69 -3.16 9.23 -4.84
C LEU A 69 -4.54 9.81 -5.16
N ILE A 70 -5.43 9.87 -4.18
CA ILE A 70 -6.79 10.39 -4.36
C ILE A 70 -6.77 11.85 -4.81
N LYS A 71 -5.90 12.68 -4.21
CA LYS A 71 -5.74 14.09 -4.62
C LYS A 71 -5.22 14.20 -6.05
N PHE A 72 -4.27 13.38 -6.44
CA PHE A 72 -3.76 13.32 -7.81
C PHE A 72 -4.86 12.92 -8.80
N LEU A 73 -5.65 11.88 -8.48
CA LEU A 73 -6.75 11.43 -9.32
C LEU A 73 -7.88 12.47 -9.41
N ASP A 74 -8.17 13.18 -8.33
CA ASP A 74 -9.14 14.28 -8.32
C ASP A 74 -8.67 15.41 -9.26
N TRP A 75 -7.40 15.80 -9.17
CA TRP A 75 -6.81 16.79 -10.09
C TRP A 75 -6.84 16.31 -11.56
N CYS A 76 -6.42 15.07 -11.83
CA CYS A 76 -6.50 14.51 -13.18
C CYS A 76 -7.93 14.43 -13.70
N GLY A 77 -8.90 14.13 -12.84
CA GLY A 77 -10.31 14.00 -13.23
C GLY A 77 -10.93 15.33 -13.66
N THR A 78 -10.43 16.46 -13.17
CA THR A 78 -10.89 17.80 -13.58
C THR A 78 -10.30 18.26 -14.91
N THR A 79 -9.09 17.79 -15.26
CA THR A 79 -8.28 18.31 -16.38
C THR A 79 -8.22 17.40 -17.58
N SER A 80 -8.52 16.10 -17.45
CA SER A 80 -8.25 15.10 -18.48
C SER A 80 -9.49 14.52 -19.15
N HIS A 81 -9.36 14.19 -20.44
CA HIS A 81 -10.35 13.37 -21.16
C HIS A 81 -10.46 11.97 -20.56
N ARG A 82 -11.61 11.31 -20.73
CA ARG A 82 -11.92 10.01 -20.12
C ARG A 82 -10.83 8.96 -20.29
N LEU A 83 -10.31 8.78 -21.51
CA LEU A 83 -9.27 7.77 -21.78
C LEU A 83 -7.96 8.08 -21.09
N LYS A 84 -7.53 9.36 -21.09
CA LYS A 84 -6.33 9.80 -20.39
C LYS A 84 -6.48 9.59 -18.88
N PHE A 85 -7.66 9.88 -18.31
CA PHE A 85 -7.92 9.67 -16.90
C PHE A 85 -7.81 8.19 -16.50
N VAL A 86 -8.35 7.27 -17.30
CA VAL A 86 -8.25 5.82 -17.04
C VAL A 86 -6.79 5.37 -17.08
N ALA A 87 -6.02 5.78 -18.08
CA ALA A 87 -4.60 5.45 -18.18
C ALA A 87 -3.79 6.02 -16.98
N MET A 88 -4.05 7.29 -16.61
CA MET A 88 -3.41 7.92 -15.46
C MET A 88 -3.78 7.23 -14.15
N SER A 89 -5.03 6.79 -14.00
CA SER A 89 -5.46 6.03 -12.81
C SER A 89 -4.74 4.68 -12.71
N ALA A 90 -4.57 3.98 -13.82
CA ALA A 90 -3.83 2.72 -13.86
C ALA A 90 -2.36 2.90 -13.46
N ILE A 91 -1.68 3.88 -14.06
CA ILE A 91 -0.27 4.20 -13.75
C ILE A 91 -0.12 4.64 -12.29
N ALA A 92 -0.98 5.55 -11.83
CA ALA A 92 -0.95 6.04 -10.46
C ALA A 92 -1.17 4.90 -9.45
N GLY A 93 -2.02 3.93 -9.76
CA GLY A 93 -2.21 2.74 -8.92
C GLY A 93 -0.97 1.84 -8.85
N ILE A 94 -0.23 1.67 -9.94
CA ILE A 94 1.05 0.93 -9.94
C ILE A 94 2.06 1.64 -9.05
N VAL A 95 2.21 2.96 -9.22
CA VAL A 95 3.11 3.78 -8.39
C VAL A 95 2.70 3.72 -6.92
N TYR A 96 1.40 3.82 -6.64
CA TYR A 96 0.86 3.68 -5.30
C TYR A 96 1.23 2.34 -4.66
N GLY A 97 1.03 1.22 -5.37
CA GLY A 97 1.38 -0.11 -4.86
C GLY A 97 2.87 -0.23 -4.51
N TYR A 98 3.73 0.30 -5.38
CA TYR A 98 5.17 0.31 -5.15
C TYR A 98 5.56 1.19 -3.95
N VAL A 99 5.08 2.43 -3.89
CA VAL A 99 5.36 3.37 -2.80
C VAL A 99 4.83 2.84 -1.47
N THR A 100 3.64 2.24 -1.46
CA THR A 100 3.06 1.62 -0.26
C THR A 100 3.96 0.51 0.29
N ALA A 101 4.54 -0.34 -0.56
CA ALA A 101 5.47 -1.38 -0.13
C ALA A 101 6.75 -0.79 0.49
N CYS A 102 7.30 0.27 -0.09
CA CYS A 102 8.47 0.97 0.46
C CYS A 102 8.15 1.65 1.80
N VAL A 103 7.01 2.34 1.89
CA VAL A 103 6.59 3.04 3.12
C VAL A 103 6.25 2.04 4.24
N ALA A 104 5.64 0.90 3.91
CA ALA A 104 5.39 -0.16 4.89
C ALA A 104 6.69 -0.64 5.55
N ALA A 105 7.79 -0.75 4.79
CA ALA A 105 9.09 -1.12 5.35
C ALA A 105 9.61 -0.13 6.40
N VAL A 106 9.34 1.16 6.22
CA VAL A 106 9.70 2.21 7.21
C VAL A 106 8.99 2.00 8.54
N PHE A 107 7.75 1.53 8.53
CA PHE A 107 6.99 1.24 9.75
C PHE A 107 7.36 -0.12 10.36
N ILE A 108 7.68 -1.11 9.52
CA ILE A 108 8.02 -2.47 9.99
C ILE A 108 9.32 -2.45 10.81
N VAL A 109 10.35 -1.73 10.35
CA VAL A 109 11.68 -1.72 11.01
C VAL A 109 11.59 -1.27 12.46
N PRO A 110 11.04 -0.10 12.82
CA PRO A 110 10.96 0.30 14.21
C PRO A 110 10.07 -0.63 15.05
N LEU A 111 8.99 -1.16 14.48
CA LEU A 111 8.10 -2.07 15.20
C LEU A 111 8.77 -3.41 15.56
N LEU A 112 9.75 -3.86 14.77
CA LEU A 112 10.42 -5.14 14.98
C LEU A 112 11.77 -5.00 15.68
N SER A 113 12.53 -3.93 15.44
CA SER A 113 13.91 -3.82 15.85
C SER A 113 14.14 -2.93 17.07
N PHE A 114 13.36 -1.83 17.19
CA PHE A 114 13.64 -0.79 18.19
C PHE A 114 13.69 -1.32 19.63
N SER A 115 12.76 -2.19 20.01
CA SER A 115 12.71 -2.75 21.34
C SER A 115 13.91 -3.67 21.66
N LYS A 116 14.40 -4.39 20.66
CA LYS A 116 15.57 -5.27 20.79
C LYS A 116 16.85 -4.47 20.88
N GLU A 117 17.01 -3.47 20.04
CA GLU A 117 18.19 -2.61 20.03
C GLU A 117 18.27 -1.73 21.28
N LEU A 118 17.13 -1.27 21.82
CA LEU A 118 17.08 -0.52 23.06
C LEU A 118 17.61 -1.33 24.25
N GLN A 119 17.31 -2.62 24.29
CA GLN A 119 17.79 -3.52 25.35
C GLN A 119 19.28 -3.87 25.24
N SER A 120 19.80 -3.94 24.01
CA SER A 120 21.18 -4.41 23.77
C SER A 120 22.21 -3.30 23.71
N SER A 121 21.89 -2.13 23.20
CA SER A 121 22.86 -1.11 22.78
C SER A 121 22.65 0.28 23.39
N GLY A 122 21.61 0.43 24.20
CA GLY A 122 21.22 1.71 24.79
C GLY A 122 20.47 2.65 23.81
N PRO A 123 19.86 3.74 24.34
CA PRO A 123 18.86 4.52 23.60
C PRO A 123 19.42 5.24 22.37
N PHE A 124 20.66 5.75 22.45
CA PHE A 124 21.24 6.49 21.31
C PHE A 124 21.54 5.55 20.13
N LEU A 125 22.19 4.44 20.38
CA LEU A 125 22.53 3.45 19.34
C LEU A 125 21.28 2.78 18.79
N ALA A 126 20.24 2.57 19.61
CA ALA A 126 18.95 2.05 19.15
C ALA A 126 18.28 3.00 18.14
N VAL A 127 18.30 4.32 18.37
CA VAL A 127 17.77 5.29 17.41
C VAL A 127 18.56 5.31 16.11
N VAL A 128 19.90 5.37 16.20
CA VAL A 128 20.77 5.39 15.01
C VAL A 128 20.62 4.09 14.21
N GLY A 129 20.66 2.93 14.88
CA GLY A 129 20.48 1.62 14.24
C GLY A 129 19.11 1.48 13.56
N THR A 130 18.05 1.94 14.22
CA THR A 130 16.70 1.93 13.64
C THR A 130 16.60 2.83 12.40
N LEU A 131 17.14 4.05 12.45
CA LEU A 131 17.15 4.96 11.28
C LEU A 131 17.96 4.37 10.11
N TYR A 132 19.13 3.81 10.38
CA TYR A 132 19.93 3.13 9.36
C TYR A 132 19.18 1.92 8.78
N GLY A 133 18.56 1.12 9.65
CA GLY A 133 17.72 0.00 9.24
C GLY A 133 16.54 0.40 8.36
N MET A 134 15.88 1.53 8.65
CA MET A 134 14.81 2.09 7.81
C MET A 134 15.31 2.42 6.40
N VAL A 135 16.46 3.08 6.29
CA VAL A 135 17.04 3.45 4.97
C VAL A 135 17.36 2.20 4.16
N ILE A 136 18.00 1.21 4.78
CA ILE A 136 18.29 -0.08 4.13
C ILE A 136 16.99 -0.79 3.74
N ALA A 137 16.00 -0.81 4.63
CA ALA A 137 14.73 -1.48 4.36
C ALA A 137 13.99 -0.86 3.16
N ILE A 138 13.98 0.47 3.01
CA ILE A 138 13.40 1.13 1.84
C ILE A 138 14.09 0.66 0.57
N PHE A 139 15.43 0.66 0.57
CA PHE A 139 16.20 0.25 -0.60
C PHE A 139 15.99 -1.23 -0.95
N VAL A 140 16.13 -2.10 0.06
CA VAL A 140 15.94 -3.55 -0.10
C VAL A 140 14.52 -3.87 -0.53
N MET A 141 13.51 -3.31 0.16
CA MET A 141 12.10 -3.55 -0.18
C MET A 141 11.74 -2.94 -1.53
N GLY A 142 12.35 -1.81 -1.91
CA GLY A 142 12.19 -1.23 -3.25
C GLY A 142 12.63 -2.20 -4.34
N VAL A 143 13.84 -2.74 -4.24
CA VAL A 143 14.37 -3.72 -5.20
C VAL A 143 13.61 -5.05 -5.14
N MET A 144 13.39 -5.58 -3.95
CA MET A 144 12.67 -6.85 -3.76
C MET A 144 11.21 -6.78 -4.23
N SER A 145 10.54 -5.64 -4.01
CA SER A 145 9.17 -5.43 -4.49
C SER A 145 9.09 -5.50 -6.01
N LEU A 146 10.07 -4.94 -6.71
CA LEU A 146 10.12 -5.04 -8.17
C LEU A 146 10.43 -6.46 -8.65
N MET A 147 11.39 -7.13 -8.00
CA MET A 147 11.81 -8.47 -8.42
C MET A 147 10.82 -9.57 -8.08
N LEU A 148 10.28 -9.56 -6.86
CA LEU A 148 9.44 -10.65 -6.35
C LEU A 148 7.94 -10.39 -6.50
N TYR A 149 7.53 -9.13 -6.42
CA TYR A 149 6.12 -8.73 -6.43
C TYR A 149 5.74 -7.85 -7.61
N GLY A 150 6.66 -7.64 -8.57
CA GLY A 150 6.44 -6.76 -9.71
C GLY A 150 5.13 -7.04 -10.45
N LEU A 151 4.80 -8.32 -10.73
CA LEU A 151 3.53 -8.71 -11.34
C LEU A 151 2.33 -8.41 -10.44
N VAL A 152 2.43 -8.67 -9.13
CA VAL A 152 1.35 -8.41 -8.17
C VAL A 152 1.12 -6.91 -8.04
N ILE A 153 2.18 -6.11 -7.97
CA ILE A 153 2.11 -4.65 -7.92
C ILE A 153 1.54 -4.11 -9.23
N LEU A 154 1.95 -4.65 -10.37
CA LEU A 154 1.48 -4.21 -11.66
C LEU A 154 -0.01 -4.51 -11.86
N ILE A 155 -0.45 -5.73 -11.61
CA ILE A 155 -1.86 -6.13 -11.77
C ILE A 155 -2.72 -5.53 -10.65
N GLY A 156 -2.33 -5.74 -9.40
CA GLY A 156 -3.07 -5.28 -8.23
C GLY A 156 -3.10 -3.75 -8.14
N GLY A 157 -1.97 -3.10 -8.39
CA GLY A 157 -1.87 -1.64 -8.45
C GLY A 157 -2.73 -1.05 -9.56
N THR A 158 -2.70 -1.65 -10.76
CA THR A 158 -3.57 -1.22 -11.87
C THR A 158 -5.05 -1.32 -11.49
N LEU A 159 -5.48 -2.46 -10.97
CA LEU A 159 -6.87 -2.68 -10.57
C LEU A 159 -7.30 -1.70 -9.47
N LEU A 160 -6.45 -1.51 -8.46
CA LEU A 160 -6.73 -0.57 -7.37
C LEU A 160 -6.76 0.89 -7.85
N GLY A 161 -5.84 1.26 -8.73
CA GLY A 161 -5.83 2.59 -9.35
C GLY A 161 -7.08 2.87 -10.17
N LEU A 162 -7.55 1.89 -10.95
CA LEU A 162 -8.79 1.99 -11.70
C LEU A 162 -10.01 2.09 -10.78
N LEU A 163 -10.06 1.28 -9.71
CA LEU A 163 -11.12 1.33 -8.71
C LEU A 163 -11.17 2.70 -8.03
N ASN A 164 -10.03 3.20 -7.57
CA ASN A 164 -9.93 4.51 -6.94
C ASN A 164 -10.27 5.64 -7.93
N GLY A 165 -9.83 5.53 -9.18
CA GLY A 165 -10.23 6.46 -10.24
C GLY A 165 -11.74 6.50 -10.45
N PHE A 166 -12.38 5.34 -10.48
CA PHE A 166 -13.84 5.23 -10.57
C PHE A 166 -14.54 5.86 -9.35
N LEU A 167 -14.07 5.55 -8.14
CA LEU A 167 -14.63 6.10 -6.91
C LEU A 167 -14.47 7.63 -6.82
N VAL A 168 -13.28 8.15 -7.12
CA VAL A 168 -13.00 9.59 -7.16
C VAL A 168 -13.94 10.28 -8.15
N ARG A 169 -14.09 9.71 -9.35
CA ARG A 169 -14.95 10.28 -10.36
C ARG A 169 -16.42 10.28 -9.96
N ARG A 170 -16.87 9.24 -9.27
CA ARG A 170 -18.27 9.09 -8.86
C ARG A 170 -18.62 9.94 -7.63
N LEU A 171 -17.68 10.07 -6.69
CA LEU A 171 -17.94 10.63 -5.36
C LEU A 171 -17.41 12.06 -5.19
N LEU A 172 -16.29 12.40 -5.85
CA LEU A 172 -15.61 13.68 -5.65
C LEU A 172 -15.81 14.67 -6.79
N LEU A 173 -15.93 14.19 -8.03
CA LEU A 173 -16.15 15.11 -9.15
C LEU A 173 -17.62 15.52 -9.25
N PRO A 174 -17.89 16.83 -9.45
CA PRO A 174 -19.25 17.30 -9.65
C PRO A 174 -19.83 16.67 -10.93
N ARG A 175 -21.02 16.09 -10.80
CA ARG A 175 -21.79 15.70 -12.00
C ARG A 175 -22.06 16.97 -12.79
N LYS A 176 -21.54 17.07 -14.00
CA LYS A 176 -22.03 18.09 -14.93
C LYS A 176 -23.53 17.84 -15.06
N SER A 177 -24.36 18.75 -14.55
CA SER A 177 -25.77 18.78 -14.91
C SER A 177 -25.88 18.84 -16.42
N PRO A 178 -26.77 18.08 -17.05
CA PRO A 178 -27.02 18.14 -18.49
C PRO A 178 -27.45 19.55 -18.93
#